data_c310973ad9e4179f76b8ced8dc15aa6c
#
_entry.id   c310973ad9e4179f76b8ced8dc15aa6c
#
_cell.length_a   1.000
_cell.length_b   1.000
_cell.length_c   1.000
_cell.angle_alpha   90.00
_cell.angle_beta   90.00
_cell.angle_gamma   90.00
#
_symmetry.space_group_name_H-M   'P 1'
#
loop_
_entity.id
_entity.type
_entity.pdbx_description
1 polymer ?
#
loop_
_entity_poly.entity_id
_entity_poly.type
_entity_poly.pdbx_seq_one_letter_code
_entity_poly.pdbx_strand_id
1 'polypeptide(L)'
;MKKSKFTFIDLFSGIGGFHQAMSKLGGECVFASDIDIDCAKIYKKNYSIDSYSDITKVSVENIPKHDVLCAGFPCQAFSKAGKQAGINDARGTLFYDIARILEHHKPKFFILENVRNFVSHDSGNTWAIVKNILRSLGYRLTYSPLVLSPHQFGVPQFRERVYILGQYDPNNVDIPIEIELPNLLSKSDNTIDSILDLSEKIDKKYLISLDEEKILNIWDEFYKGINIKSIGFPVWVDYLNNKNIDNSLPSWKTRIIEKNQFLYNQNKEFIDSWLENYQYLKDYSPSWRKFEWQAGTSISSLWDGVIQFRPSGIRIKRPDVFSTLVALVQTQIIGKYKRRLTIKEAGKLQSFTDNFIFHEKXNYNLLLTILFFTKRTIFHIGN
;
A
#
# COMPACT_ATOMS: atom_id res chain seq x y z
N MET A 1 -2.38 -29.21 23.00
CA MET A 1 -2.27 -28.31 21.80
C MET A 1 -3.44 -28.58 20.88
N LYS A 2 -4.16 -27.54 20.41
CA LYS A 2 -5.16 -27.72 19.37
C LYS A 2 -4.45 -28.13 18.08
N LYS A 3 -4.89 -29.22 17.47
CA LYS A 3 -4.35 -29.69 16.18
C LYS A 3 -4.56 -28.61 15.12
N SER A 4 -3.52 -28.27 14.34
CA SER A 4 -3.66 -27.32 13.23
C SER A 4 -4.65 -27.86 12.21
N LYS A 5 -5.44 -26.94 11.64
CA LYS A 5 -6.45 -27.31 10.63
C LYS A 5 -5.82 -27.58 9.26
N PHE A 6 -4.69 -26.92 8.97
CA PHE A 6 -3.95 -27.03 7.70
C PHE A 6 -2.53 -26.49 7.91
N THR A 7 -1.63 -26.85 6.99
CA THR A 7 -0.25 -26.32 6.98
C THR A 7 -0.09 -25.31 5.84
N PHE A 8 0.82 -24.33 6.02
CA PHE A 8 1.11 -23.37 4.96
C PHE A 8 2.60 -22.99 4.93
N ILE A 9 3.01 -22.44 3.77
CA ILE A 9 4.32 -21.80 3.62
C ILE A 9 4.11 -20.33 3.27
N ASP A 10 5.09 -19.48 3.65
CA ASP A 10 5.04 -18.03 3.51
C ASP A 10 6.28 -17.55 2.74
N LEU A 11 6.15 -17.32 1.43
CA LEU A 11 7.26 -16.92 0.55
C LEU A 11 7.27 -15.39 0.37
N PHE A 12 8.47 -14.80 0.33
CA PHE A 12 8.65 -13.35 0.33
C PHE A 12 7.93 -12.77 1.55
N SER A 13 8.20 -13.41 2.68
CA SER A 13 7.35 -13.33 3.87
C SER A 13 7.35 -11.96 4.56
N GLY A 14 8.39 -11.13 4.28
CA GLY A 14 8.54 -9.87 4.98
C GLY A 14 8.54 -10.09 6.49
N ILE A 15 7.69 -9.36 7.20
CA ILE A 15 7.55 -9.52 8.66
C ILE A 15 6.35 -10.41 9.04
N GLY A 16 5.77 -11.16 8.08
CA GLY A 16 4.78 -12.20 8.36
C GLY A 16 3.32 -11.79 8.27
N GLY A 17 2.97 -11.00 7.26
CA GLY A 17 1.58 -10.64 7.04
C GLY A 17 0.69 -11.86 6.76
N PHE A 18 1.13 -12.74 5.85
CA PHE A 18 0.42 -13.98 5.58
C PHE A 18 0.47 -14.93 6.78
N HIS A 19 1.61 -15.02 7.45
CA HIS A 19 1.74 -15.84 8.65
C HIS A 19 0.66 -15.49 9.66
N GLN A 20 0.52 -14.20 9.97
CA GLN A 20 -0.48 -13.75 10.94
C GLN A 20 -1.91 -14.09 10.48
N ALA A 21 -2.20 -13.86 9.20
CA ALA A 21 -3.54 -14.13 8.65
C ALA A 21 -3.88 -15.63 8.69
N MET A 22 -2.97 -16.48 8.20
CA MET A 22 -3.18 -17.93 8.14
C MET A 22 -3.27 -18.55 9.53
N SER A 23 -2.42 -18.09 10.48
CA SER A 23 -2.49 -18.57 11.88
C SER A 23 -3.81 -18.26 12.55
N LYS A 24 -4.39 -17.08 12.26
CA LYS A 24 -5.75 -16.72 12.78
C LYS A 24 -6.84 -17.67 12.26
N LEU A 25 -6.62 -18.29 11.09
CA LEU A 25 -7.53 -19.28 10.50
C LEU A 25 -7.25 -20.70 11.02
N GLY A 26 -6.22 -20.87 11.84
CA GLY A 26 -5.85 -22.19 12.41
C GLY A 26 -4.76 -22.89 11.62
N GLY A 27 -4.08 -22.20 10.71
CA GLY A 27 -2.95 -22.75 9.96
C GLY A 27 -1.66 -22.78 10.76
N GLU A 28 -0.81 -23.73 10.44
CA GLU A 28 0.55 -23.87 10.97
C GLU A 28 1.56 -23.58 9.86
N CYS A 29 2.45 -22.60 10.09
CA CYS A 29 3.51 -22.28 9.14
C CYS A 29 4.63 -23.30 9.25
N VAL A 30 4.89 -24.03 8.18
CA VAL A 30 5.94 -25.07 8.15
C VAL A 30 7.20 -24.62 7.42
N PHE A 31 7.16 -23.48 6.71
CA PHE A 31 8.32 -22.90 6.03
C PHE A 31 8.05 -21.44 5.69
N ALA A 32 9.06 -20.60 5.83
CA ALA A 32 9.00 -19.19 5.41
C ALA A 32 10.33 -18.81 4.77
N SER A 33 10.29 -17.87 3.81
CA SER A 33 11.50 -17.40 3.12
C SER A 33 11.42 -15.90 2.81
N ASP A 34 12.49 -15.19 3.16
CA ASP A 34 12.71 -13.81 2.77
C ASP A 34 14.21 -13.52 2.70
N ILE A 35 14.60 -12.73 1.70
CA ILE A 35 16.02 -12.37 1.50
C ILE A 35 16.44 -11.19 2.40
N ASP A 36 15.47 -10.44 2.94
CA ASP A 36 15.74 -9.28 3.79
C ASP A 36 15.99 -9.73 5.22
N ILE A 37 17.25 -9.56 5.67
CA ILE A 37 17.69 -10.02 6.98
C ILE A 37 16.96 -9.31 8.14
N ASP A 38 16.57 -8.04 7.96
CA ASP A 38 15.89 -7.31 9.02
C ASP A 38 14.41 -7.74 9.12
N CYS A 39 13.78 -8.03 7.99
CA CYS A 39 12.47 -8.67 7.97
C CYS A 39 12.52 -10.02 8.66
N ALA A 40 13.51 -10.86 8.33
CA ALA A 40 13.67 -12.21 8.91
C ALA A 40 13.91 -12.18 10.43
N LYS A 41 14.66 -11.18 10.93
CA LYS A 41 14.84 -10.99 12.39
C LYS A 41 13.52 -10.71 13.09
N ILE A 42 12.69 -9.84 12.51
CA ILE A 42 11.36 -9.51 13.07
C ILE A 42 10.45 -10.75 13.00
N TYR A 43 10.48 -11.45 11.86
CA TYR A 43 9.72 -12.68 11.66
C TYR A 43 10.05 -13.71 12.74
N LYS A 44 11.34 -13.99 12.93
CA LYS A 44 11.85 -14.95 13.93
C LYS A 44 11.44 -14.56 15.36
N LYS A 45 11.48 -13.25 15.67
CA LYS A 45 11.12 -12.74 17.00
C LYS A 45 9.64 -12.96 17.34
N ASN A 46 8.77 -12.88 16.31
CA ASN A 46 7.32 -13.01 16.50
C ASN A 46 6.81 -14.46 16.35
N TYR A 47 7.45 -15.25 15.49
CA TYR A 47 6.92 -16.56 15.10
C TYR A 47 7.86 -17.72 15.40
N SER A 48 9.07 -17.44 15.90
CA SER A 48 10.10 -18.46 16.22
C SER A 48 10.54 -19.29 15.01
N ILE A 49 10.33 -18.79 13.79
CA ILE A 49 10.75 -19.42 12.53
C ILE A 49 11.85 -18.55 11.91
N ASP A 50 12.93 -19.15 11.49
CA ASP A 50 13.99 -18.46 10.76
C ASP A 50 13.64 -18.44 9.29
N SER A 51 13.23 -17.27 8.79
CA SER A 51 12.82 -17.09 7.38
C SER A 51 13.95 -16.59 6.48
N TYR A 52 15.15 -16.33 7.03
CA TYR A 52 16.25 -15.77 6.23
C TYR A 52 16.75 -16.79 5.21
N SER A 53 16.34 -16.64 3.97
CA SER A 53 16.82 -17.49 2.87
C SER A 53 16.51 -16.86 1.51
N ASP A 54 17.36 -17.17 0.56
CA ASP A 54 17.13 -16.82 -0.86
C ASP A 54 16.36 -17.96 -1.52
N ILE A 55 15.08 -17.77 -1.77
CA ILE A 55 14.20 -18.81 -2.32
C ILE A 55 14.74 -19.37 -3.66
N THR A 56 15.45 -18.56 -4.43
CA THR A 56 16.01 -19.02 -5.73
C THR A 56 17.09 -20.13 -5.54
N LYS A 57 17.63 -20.25 -4.33
CA LYS A 57 18.68 -21.23 -3.99
C LYS A 57 18.15 -22.41 -3.16
N VAL A 58 16.87 -22.34 -2.74
CA VAL A 58 16.27 -23.42 -1.96
C VAL A 58 15.77 -24.52 -2.88
N SER A 59 16.26 -25.74 -2.68
CA SER A 59 15.72 -26.90 -3.42
C SER A 59 14.28 -27.18 -2.99
N VAL A 60 13.43 -27.56 -3.93
CA VAL A 60 12.02 -27.84 -3.64
C VAL A 60 11.85 -29.01 -2.66
N GLU A 61 12.77 -29.97 -2.69
CA GLU A 61 12.78 -31.13 -1.78
C GLU A 61 13.01 -30.73 -0.31
N ASN A 62 13.63 -29.57 -0.09
CA ASN A 62 13.90 -29.07 1.26
C ASN A 62 12.72 -28.28 1.84
N ILE A 63 11.68 -28.05 1.05
CA ILE A 63 10.46 -27.36 1.49
C ILE A 63 9.48 -28.44 2.00
N PRO A 64 8.98 -28.34 3.24
CA PRO A 64 8.03 -29.34 3.74
C PRO A 64 6.72 -29.37 2.93
N LYS A 65 6.06 -30.53 2.92
CA LYS A 65 4.72 -30.67 2.35
C LYS A 65 3.76 -29.70 3.09
N HIS A 66 2.88 -29.07 2.33
CA HIS A 66 1.97 -28.06 2.86
C HIS A 66 0.65 -28.04 2.08
N ASP A 67 -0.41 -27.55 2.73
CA ASP A 67 -1.75 -27.46 2.12
C ASP A 67 -1.93 -26.14 1.35
N VAL A 68 -1.27 -25.04 1.81
CA VAL A 68 -1.45 -23.71 1.23
C VAL A 68 -0.09 -23.07 0.97
N LEU A 69 0.09 -22.51 -0.23
CA LEU A 69 1.26 -21.67 -0.55
C LEU A 69 0.82 -20.20 -0.54
N CYS A 70 1.46 -19.38 0.28
CA CYS A 70 1.25 -17.92 0.32
C CYS A 70 2.50 -17.22 -0.22
N ALA A 71 2.33 -16.21 -1.09
CA ALA A 71 3.47 -15.46 -1.63
C ALA A 71 3.08 -14.04 -2.04
N GLY A 72 3.79 -13.06 -1.47
CA GLY A 72 3.73 -11.66 -1.89
C GLY A 72 4.95 -11.29 -2.73
N PHE A 73 4.95 -11.70 -4.00
CA PHE A 73 6.13 -11.59 -4.86
C PHE A 73 6.23 -10.23 -5.56
N PRO A 74 7.45 -9.73 -5.80
CA PRO A 74 7.62 -8.46 -6.51
C PRO A 74 7.21 -8.55 -7.98
N CYS A 75 6.65 -7.44 -8.51
CA CYS A 75 6.30 -7.36 -9.92
C CYS A 75 7.57 -7.24 -10.77
N GLN A 76 7.82 -8.23 -11.59
CA GLN A 76 8.95 -8.26 -12.52
C GLN A 76 8.43 -8.47 -13.94
N ALA A 77 9.08 -7.83 -14.91
CA ALA A 77 8.75 -8.02 -16.31
C ALA A 77 9.19 -9.42 -16.77
N PHE A 78 8.32 -10.10 -17.48
CA PHE A 78 8.69 -11.34 -18.18
C PHE A 78 9.42 -11.00 -19.47
N SER A 79 10.47 -11.72 -19.78
CA SER A 79 11.09 -11.64 -21.12
C SER A 79 10.04 -12.03 -22.17
N LYS A 80 10.13 -11.49 -23.37
CA LYS A 80 9.14 -11.65 -24.45
C LYS A 80 8.75 -13.12 -24.67
N ALA A 81 7.78 -13.60 -23.88
CA ALA A 81 7.20 -14.93 -24.03
C ALA A 81 6.07 -14.88 -25.05
N GLY A 82 5.99 -15.89 -25.90
CA GLY A 82 4.88 -16.03 -26.85
C GLY A 82 3.57 -16.44 -26.19
N LYS A 83 2.49 -16.54 -26.97
CA LYS A 83 1.14 -16.82 -26.49
C LYS A 83 0.97 -18.18 -25.80
N GLN A 84 1.94 -19.10 -25.92
CA GLN A 84 1.91 -20.44 -25.30
C GLN A 84 2.97 -20.55 -24.20
N ALA A 85 2.96 -19.60 -23.27
CA ALA A 85 3.96 -19.53 -22.19
C ALA A 85 3.85 -20.74 -21.24
N GLY A 86 4.93 -21.49 -21.10
CA GLY A 86 5.08 -22.54 -20.10
C GLY A 86 5.91 -22.05 -18.92
N ILE A 87 6.13 -22.93 -17.94
CA ILE A 87 6.92 -22.61 -16.75
C ILE A 87 8.32 -22.10 -17.10
N ASN A 88 8.92 -22.61 -18.15
CA ASN A 88 10.27 -22.22 -18.59
C ASN A 88 10.34 -20.75 -19.07
N ASP A 89 9.23 -20.17 -19.51
CA ASP A 89 9.18 -18.78 -19.94
C ASP A 89 9.24 -17.81 -18.78
N ALA A 90 8.98 -18.30 -17.57
CA ALA A 90 9.09 -17.52 -16.33
C ALA A 90 10.50 -17.55 -15.74
N ARG A 91 11.44 -18.33 -16.30
CA ARG A 91 12.83 -18.43 -15.81
C ARG A 91 13.47 -17.06 -15.67
N GLY A 92 14.16 -16.84 -14.57
CA GLY A 92 14.78 -15.57 -14.24
C GLY A 92 13.86 -14.59 -13.53
N THR A 93 12.58 -14.95 -13.30
CA THR A 93 11.67 -14.18 -12.45
C THR A 93 11.41 -14.92 -11.15
N LEU A 94 11.07 -14.18 -10.10
CA LEU A 94 10.71 -14.79 -8.82
C LEU A 94 9.37 -15.56 -8.88
N PHE A 95 8.54 -15.31 -9.87
CA PHE A 95 7.34 -16.12 -10.13
C PHE A 95 7.72 -17.54 -10.56
N TYR A 96 8.85 -17.73 -11.24
CA TYR A 96 9.35 -19.06 -11.58
C TYR A 96 9.56 -19.92 -10.32
N ASP A 97 10.08 -19.30 -9.26
CA ASP A 97 10.31 -20.02 -8.00
C ASP A 97 8.99 -20.44 -7.35
N ILE A 98 7.97 -19.63 -7.44
CA ILE A 98 6.62 -20.02 -7.01
C ILE A 98 6.12 -21.20 -7.87
N ALA A 99 6.25 -21.10 -9.19
CA ALA A 99 5.73 -22.10 -10.14
C ALA A 99 6.39 -23.48 -9.92
N ARG A 100 7.74 -23.55 -9.72
CA ARG A 100 8.42 -24.83 -9.47
C ARG A 100 8.01 -25.46 -8.15
N ILE A 101 7.70 -24.65 -7.13
CA ILE A 101 7.21 -25.16 -5.83
C ILE A 101 5.77 -25.70 -6.00
N LEU A 102 4.90 -24.97 -6.72
CA LEU A 102 3.54 -25.43 -7.03
C LEU A 102 3.57 -26.73 -7.84
N GLU A 103 4.47 -26.84 -8.82
CA GLU A 103 4.63 -28.03 -9.66
C GLU A 103 5.02 -29.27 -8.82
N HIS A 104 5.96 -29.11 -7.91
CA HIS A 104 6.50 -30.21 -7.10
C HIS A 104 5.53 -30.63 -5.99
N HIS A 105 5.05 -29.68 -5.18
CA HIS A 105 4.28 -29.97 -3.96
C HIS A 105 2.78 -30.11 -4.20
N LYS A 106 2.25 -29.44 -5.24
CA LYS A 106 0.82 -29.43 -5.58
C LYS A 106 -0.05 -29.14 -4.35
N PRO A 107 0.24 -28.05 -3.59
CA PRO A 107 -0.61 -27.71 -2.45
C PRO A 107 -2.06 -27.53 -2.90
N LYS A 108 -2.99 -27.86 -2.01
CA LYS A 108 -4.43 -27.78 -2.33
C LYS A 108 -4.85 -26.37 -2.74
N PHE A 109 -4.24 -25.36 -2.14
CA PHE A 109 -4.54 -23.94 -2.42
C PHE A 109 -3.26 -23.11 -2.51
N PHE A 110 -3.35 -22.00 -3.23
CA PHE A 110 -2.36 -20.95 -3.11
C PHE A 110 -3.03 -19.56 -3.07
N ILE A 111 -2.33 -18.61 -2.48
CA ILE A 111 -2.71 -17.18 -2.45
C ILE A 111 -1.48 -16.38 -2.84
N LEU A 112 -1.54 -15.72 -4.01
CA LEU A 112 -0.47 -14.83 -4.46
C LEU A 112 -0.94 -13.38 -4.36
N GLU A 113 -0.05 -12.48 -3.92
CA GLU A 113 -0.35 -11.05 -3.83
C GLU A 113 0.61 -10.25 -4.69
N ASN A 114 0.09 -9.18 -5.28
CA ASN A 114 0.92 -8.23 -6.03
C ASN A 114 0.29 -6.83 -6.00
N VAL A 115 1.02 -5.85 -6.55
CA VAL A 115 0.53 -4.47 -6.67
C VAL A 115 -0.62 -4.37 -7.68
N ARG A 116 -1.46 -3.32 -7.53
CA ARG A 116 -2.63 -3.07 -8.38
C ARG A 116 -2.31 -3.14 -9.88
N ASN A 117 -1.16 -2.62 -10.28
CA ASN A 117 -0.77 -2.54 -11.69
C ASN A 117 -0.39 -3.90 -12.30
N PHE A 118 -0.26 -4.97 -11.52
CA PHE A 118 0.13 -6.29 -12.01
C PHE A 118 -0.78 -6.77 -13.15
N VAL A 119 -2.09 -6.58 -13.02
CA VAL A 119 -3.08 -7.06 -14.01
C VAL A 119 -2.98 -6.30 -15.34
N SER A 120 -2.65 -5.00 -15.27
CA SER A 120 -2.52 -4.15 -16.48
C SER A 120 -1.07 -4.04 -16.97
N HIS A 121 -0.12 -4.63 -16.25
CA HIS A 121 1.29 -4.57 -16.61
C HIS A 121 1.52 -5.17 -18.00
N ASP A 122 2.32 -4.48 -18.83
CA ASP A 122 2.61 -4.86 -20.20
C ASP A 122 1.31 -5.16 -21.00
N SER A 123 0.35 -4.24 -20.91
CA SER A 123 -0.96 -4.34 -21.58
C SER A 123 -1.71 -5.65 -21.27
N GLY A 124 -1.50 -6.19 -20.05
CA GLY A 124 -2.13 -7.43 -19.59
C GLY A 124 -1.36 -8.71 -19.92
N ASN A 125 -0.26 -8.63 -20.65
CA ASN A 125 0.54 -9.80 -21.04
C ASN A 125 1.09 -10.54 -19.81
N THR A 126 1.55 -9.79 -18.81
CA THR A 126 2.08 -10.38 -17.57
C THR A 126 1.06 -11.31 -16.90
N TRP A 127 -0.18 -10.83 -16.74
CA TRP A 127 -1.24 -11.64 -16.15
C TRP A 127 -1.60 -12.85 -17.04
N ALA A 128 -1.67 -12.66 -18.36
CA ALA A 128 -1.98 -13.74 -19.27
C ALA A 128 -0.94 -14.89 -19.17
N ILE A 129 0.36 -14.56 -19.10
CA ILE A 129 1.44 -15.54 -18.95
C ILE A 129 1.30 -16.27 -17.61
N VAL A 130 1.15 -15.55 -16.51
CA VAL A 130 1.00 -16.13 -15.16
C VAL A 130 -0.21 -17.07 -15.11
N LYS A 131 -1.36 -16.63 -15.64
CA LYS A 131 -2.60 -17.40 -15.69
C LYS A 131 -2.39 -18.73 -16.43
N ASN A 132 -1.74 -18.68 -17.60
CA ASN A 132 -1.52 -19.89 -18.41
C ASN A 132 -0.60 -20.88 -17.69
N ILE A 133 0.47 -20.38 -17.06
CA ILE A 133 1.39 -21.23 -16.28
C ILE A 133 0.63 -21.91 -15.13
N LEU A 134 -0.14 -21.14 -14.34
CA LEU A 134 -0.86 -21.69 -13.20
C LEU A 134 -1.88 -22.76 -13.65
N ARG A 135 -2.56 -22.53 -14.76
CA ARG A 135 -3.49 -23.53 -15.32
C ARG A 135 -2.76 -24.79 -15.82
N SER A 136 -1.62 -24.62 -16.48
CA SER A 136 -0.83 -25.79 -16.96
C SER A 136 -0.29 -26.64 -15.79
N LEU A 137 -0.15 -26.04 -14.58
CA LEU A 137 0.23 -26.75 -13.36
C LEU A 137 -0.97 -27.44 -12.67
N GLY A 138 -2.17 -27.35 -13.25
CA GLY A 138 -3.36 -28.03 -12.72
C GLY A 138 -4.20 -27.20 -11.75
N TYR A 139 -4.04 -25.87 -11.77
CA TYR A 139 -4.80 -25.00 -10.85
C TYR A 139 -5.96 -24.30 -11.56
N ARG A 140 -7.15 -24.46 -11.02
CA ARG A 140 -8.26 -23.58 -11.36
C ARG A 140 -8.12 -22.26 -10.58
N LEU A 141 -8.57 -21.17 -11.18
CA LEU A 141 -8.39 -19.81 -10.65
C LEU A 141 -9.76 -19.12 -10.54
N THR A 142 -9.83 -18.02 -9.82
CA THR A 142 -10.99 -17.12 -9.89
C THR A 142 -11.14 -16.58 -11.33
N TYR A 143 -12.33 -16.15 -11.70
CA TYR A 143 -12.59 -15.59 -13.04
C TYR A 143 -11.58 -14.48 -13.41
N SER A 144 -11.34 -13.61 -12.45
CA SER A 144 -10.31 -12.56 -12.55
C SER A 144 -9.61 -12.42 -11.20
N PRO A 145 -8.38 -11.89 -11.16
CA PRO A 145 -7.74 -11.58 -9.88
C PRO A 145 -8.60 -10.62 -9.07
N LEU A 146 -8.63 -10.79 -7.75
CA LEU A 146 -9.39 -9.93 -6.85
C LEU A 146 -8.56 -8.67 -6.57
N VAL A 147 -9.17 -7.50 -6.71
CA VAL A 147 -8.53 -6.24 -6.33
C VAL A 147 -9.19 -5.77 -5.04
N LEU A 148 -8.44 -5.83 -3.94
CA LEU A 148 -8.96 -5.54 -2.61
C LEU A 148 -8.11 -4.48 -1.92
N SER A 149 -8.73 -3.76 -0.98
CA SER A 149 -8.07 -2.73 -0.19
C SER A 149 -8.56 -2.78 1.26
N PRO A 150 -7.69 -2.56 2.25
CA PRO A 150 -8.05 -2.70 3.67
C PRO A 150 -9.29 -1.91 4.10
N HIS A 151 -9.51 -0.70 3.53
CA HIS A 151 -10.67 0.11 3.90
C HIS A 151 -12.00 -0.61 3.61
N GLN A 152 -12.02 -1.49 2.63
CA GLN A 152 -13.23 -2.27 2.30
C GLN A 152 -13.63 -3.24 3.42
N PHE A 153 -12.70 -3.48 4.37
CA PHE A 153 -12.89 -4.40 5.51
C PHE A 153 -12.81 -3.67 6.85
N GLY A 154 -12.94 -2.34 6.85
CA GLY A 154 -12.96 -1.53 8.07
C GLY A 154 -11.61 -1.17 8.66
N VAL A 155 -10.53 -1.33 7.90
CA VAL A 155 -9.20 -0.82 8.28
C VAL A 155 -8.96 0.46 7.49
N PRO A 156 -8.79 1.63 8.14
CA PRO A 156 -8.80 2.91 7.43
C PRO A 156 -7.53 3.19 6.63
N GLN A 157 -7.24 2.32 5.65
CA GLN A 157 -6.12 2.51 4.73
C GLN A 157 -6.56 2.22 3.29
N PHE A 158 -6.28 3.15 2.38
CA PHE A 158 -6.44 2.93 0.94
C PHE A 158 -5.14 2.34 0.39
N ARG A 159 -5.19 1.01 0.11
CA ARG A 159 -4.03 0.24 -0.37
C ARG A 159 -4.53 -0.90 -1.26
N GLU A 160 -4.74 -0.64 -2.53
CA GLU A 160 -5.20 -1.68 -3.46
C GLU A 160 -4.09 -2.70 -3.73
N ARG A 161 -4.48 -3.98 -3.63
CA ARG A 161 -3.62 -5.11 -3.96
C ARG A 161 -4.40 -6.13 -4.77
N VAL A 162 -3.67 -6.79 -5.66
CA VAL A 162 -4.21 -7.89 -6.47
C VAL A 162 -3.96 -9.20 -5.72
N TYR A 163 -5.01 -10.02 -5.62
CA TYR A 163 -4.91 -11.37 -5.06
C TYR A 163 -5.29 -12.37 -6.14
N ILE A 164 -4.40 -13.34 -6.37
CA ILE A 164 -4.60 -14.45 -7.28
C ILE A 164 -4.80 -15.69 -6.41
N LEU A 165 -5.98 -16.30 -6.51
CA LEU A 165 -6.35 -17.48 -5.72
C LEU A 165 -6.38 -18.69 -6.64
N GLY A 166 -5.80 -19.81 -6.18
CA GLY A 166 -5.81 -21.04 -6.94
C GLY A 166 -6.13 -22.24 -6.08
N GLN A 167 -6.84 -23.18 -6.67
CA GLN A 167 -7.17 -24.49 -6.10
C GLN A 167 -6.65 -25.57 -7.05
N TYR A 168 -5.91 -26.54 -6.50
CA TYR A 168 -5.41 -27.66 -7.31
C TYR A 168 -6.58 -28.56 -7.70
N ASP A 169 -6.91 -28.58 -8.98
CA ASP A 169 -7.98 -29.38 -9.56
C ASP A 169 -7.71 -29.53 -11.05
N PRO A 170 -6.79 -30.44 -11.43
CA PRO A 170 -6.30 -30.53 -12.82
C PRO A 170 -7.37 -30.93 -13.83
N ASN A 171 -8.47 -31.51 -13.39
CA ASN A 171 -9.56 -31.90 -14.31
C ASN A 171 -10.51 -30.73 -14.62
N ASN A 172 -10.44 -29.64 -13.86
CA ASN A 172 -11.41 -28.53 -13.95
C ASN A 172 -10.72 -27.16 -14.07
N VAL A 173 -9.53 -27.07 -14.65
CA VAL A 173 -8.72 -25.85 -14.70
C VAL A 173 -9.42 -24.66 -15.36
N ASP A 174 -10.38 -24.94 -16.25
CA ASP A 174 -11.12 -23.89 -16.95
C ASP A 174 -12.38 -23.43 -16.20
N ILE A 175 -12.77 -24.15 -15.15
CA ILE A 175 -13.95 -23.79 -14.33
C ILE A 175 -13.47 -22.79 -13.23
N PRO A 176 -13.96 -21.55 -13.24
CA PRO A 176 -13.49 -20.59 -12.24
C PRO A 176 -13.90 -20.95 -10.81
N ILE A 177 -13.04 -20.59 -9.85
CA ILE A 177 -13.39 -20.62 -8.43
C ILE A 177 -14.37 -19.47 -8.17
N GLU A 178 -15.49 -19.75 -7.56
CA GLU A 178 -16.43 -18.74 -7.09
C GLU A 178 -16.05 -18.30 -5.68
N ILE A 179 -15.96 -17.00 -5.48
CA ILE A 179 -15.61 -16.39 -4.19
C ILE A 179 -16.74 -15.45 -3.79
N GLU A 180 -17.30 -15.69 -2.64
CA GLU A 180 -18.28 -14.80 -2.04
C GLU A 180 -17.55 -13.79 -1.13
N LEU A 181 -17.62 -12.51 -1.51
CA LEU A 181 -17.05 -11.43 -0.70
C LEU A 181 -18.13 -10.86 0.23
N PRO A 182 -17.78 -10.45 1.45
CA PRO A 182 -18.73 -9.74 2.32
C PRO A 182 -19.10 -8.38 1.72
N ASN A 183 -20.09 -7.71 2.27
CA ASN A 183 -20.41 -6.33 1.89
C ASN A 183 -19.19 -5.44 2.13
N LEU A 184 -18.66 -4.88 1.04
CA LEU A 184 -17.45 -4.07 1.06
C LEU A 184 -17.78 -2.62 1.43
N LEU A 185 -17.02 -2.06 2.37
CA LEU A 185 -17.17 -0.67 2.81
C LEU A 185 -16.54 0.31 1.80
N SER A 186 -17.08 1.51 1.74
CA SER A 186 -16.47 2.63 1.00
C SER A 186 -15.45 3.36 1.89
N LYS A 187 -14.71 4.30 1.32
CA LYS A 187 -13.75 5.10 2.11
C LYS A 187 -14.47 5.90 3.20
N SER A 188 -15.62 6.49 2.87
CA SER A 188 -16.39 7.32 3.80
C SER A 188 -17.00 6.56 4.97
N ASP A 189 -17.05 5.23 4.90
CA ASP A 189 -17.52 4.38 6.01
C ASP A 189 -16.43 4.16 7.07
N ASN A 190 -15.23 4.70 6.82
CA ASN A 190 -14.07 4.57 7.69
C ASN A 190 -13.75 5.89 8.40
N THR A 191 -13.02 5.80 9.49
CA THR A 191 -12.39 6.95 10.15
C THR A 191 -11.00 6.56 10.64
N ILE A 192 -10.05 7.47 10.45
CA ILE A 192 -8.68 7.24 10.93
C ILE A 192 -8.64 7.10 12.46
N ASP A 193 -9.61 7.67 13.18
CA ASP A 193 -9.65 7.60 14.65
C ASP A 193 -9.75 6.14 15.16
N SER A 194 -10.27 5.23 14.34
CA SER A 194 -10.46 3.83 14.73
C SER A 194 -9.16 3.08 15.05
N ILE A 195 -8.00 3.57 14.58
CA ILE A 195 -6.70 2.92 14.84
C ILE A 195 -5.81 3.74 15.78
N LEU A 196 -6.22 4.97 16.13
CA LEU A 196 -5.39 5.84 16.95
C LEU A 196 -5.45 5.43 18.42
N ASP A 197 -4.30 5.45 19.07
CA ASP A 197 -4.21 5.26 20.50
C ASP A 197 -4.04 6.63 21.17
N LEU A 198 -5.14 7.12 21.74
CA LEU A 198 -5.16 8.43 22.38
C LEU A 198 -4.91 8.33 23.89
N SER A 199 -4.80 7.11 24.43
CA SER A 199 -4.59 6.87 25.87
C SER A 199 -3.11 6.93 26.27
N GLU A 200 -2.19 6.67 25.35
CA GLU A 200 -0.76 6.66 25.63
C GLU A 200 -0.14 8.05 25.42
N LYS A 201 0.82 8.39 26.25
CA LYS A 201 1.66 9.59 26.06
C LYS A 201 2.53 9.37 24.84
N ILE A 202 2.32 10.18 23.80
CA ILE A 202 3.03 10.05 22.54
C ILE A 202 4.47 10.57 22.68
N ASP A 203 5.44 9.76 22.26
CA ASP A 203 6.86 10.13 22.22
C ASP A 203 7.06 11.35 21.30
N LYS A 204 7.87 12.29 21.74
CA LYS A 204 8.18 13.54 21.03
C LYS A 204 8.68 13.30 19.60
N LYS A 205 9.32 12.16 19.32
CA LYS A 205 9.80 11.83 17.97
C LYS A 205 8.68 11.74 16.91
N TYR A 206 7.43 11.56 17.34
CA TYR A 206 6.28 11.52 16.43
C TYR A 206 5.66 12.89 16.18
N LEU A 207 6.00 13.90 16.97
CA LEU A 207 5.48 15.26 16.78
C LEU A 207 6.08 15.87 15.52
N ILE A 208 5.33 16.76 14.88
CA ILE A 208 5.86 17.54 13.75
C ILE A 208 6.86 18.58 14.26
N SER A 209 7.77 19.01 13.40
CA SER A 209 8.72 20.06 13.74
C SER A 209 8.04 21.43 13.73
N LEU A 210 8.68 22.42 14.38
CA LEU A 210 8.19 23.80 14.37
C LEU A 210 8.12 24.37 12.95
N ASP A 211 9.05 24.00 12.08
CA ASP A 211 9.05 24.49 10.70
C ASP A 211 7.91 23.84 9.88
N GLU A 212 7.63 22.55 10.12
CA GLU A 212 6.46 21.90 9.53
C GLU A 212 5.16 22.57 10.01
N GLU A 213 5.06 22.87 11.29
CA GLU A 213 3.89 23.54 11.85
C GLU A 213 3.71 24.94 11.25
N LYS A 214 4.79 25.71 11.14
CA LYS A 214 4.77 27.06 10.53
C LYS A 214 4.24 27.03 9.10
N ILE A 215 4.84 26.19 8.23
CA ILE A 215 4.41 26.15 6.82
C ILE A 215 2.95 25.63 6.68
N LEU A 216 2.54 24.71 7.55
CA LEU A 216 1.15 24.23 7.54
C LEU A 216 0.18 25.34 7.96
N ASN A 217 0.53 26.15 8.96
CA ASN A 217 -0.30 27.31 9.36
C ASN A 217 -0.42 28.31 8.21
N ILE A 218 0.67 28.58 7.47
CA ILE A 218 0.65 29.46 6.29
C ILE A 218 -0.30 28.92 5.21
N TRP A 219 -0.23 27.62 4.93
CA TRP A 219 -1.14 27.01 3.94
C TRP A 219 -2.59 26.91 4.44
N ASP A 220 -2.82 26.77 5.75
CA ASP A 220 -4.16 26.80 6.32
C ASP A 220 -4.80 28.19 6.16
N GLU A 221 -4.02 29.24 6.41
CA GLU A 221 -4.44 30.63 6.16
C GLU A 221 -4.77 30.84 4.68
N PHE A 222 -3.90 30.35 3.77
CA PHE A 222 -4.16 30.43 2.33
C PHE A 222 -5.49 29.80 1.97
N TYR A 223 -5.71 28.56 2.41
CA TYR A 223 -6.95 27.82 2.09
C TYR A 223 -8.19 28.53 2.63
N LYS A 224 -8.10 29.05 3.85
CA LYS A 224 -9.22 29.77 4.48
C LYS A 224 -9.53 31.11 3.79
N GLY A 225 -8.50 31.79 3.29
CA GLY A 225 -8.63 33.11 2.70
C GLY A 225 -9.14 33.13 1.25
N ILE A 226 -8.98 32.04 0.51
CA ILE A 226 -9.47 31.99 -0.88
C ILE A 226 -10.98 31.65 -0.92
N ASN A 227 -11.65 32.13 -1.96
CA ASN A 227 -13.09 31.93 -2.15
C ASN A 227 -13.45 30.55 -2.71
N ILE A 228 -12.49 29.84 -3.30
CA ILE A 228 -12.71 28.54 -3.92
C ILE A 228 -12.36 27.44 -2.90
N LYS A 229 -13.35 26.69 -2.42
CA LYS A 229 -13.16 25.67 -1.36
C LYS A 229 -12.88 24.25 -1.89
N SER A 230 -13.08 24.00 -3.19
CA SER A 230 -12.73 22.72 -3.80
C SER A 230 -11.65 22.95 -4.86
N ILE A 231 -10.38 22.94 -4.44
CA ILE A 231 -9.25 23.11 -5.36
C ILE A 231 -8.95 21.75 -5.99
N GLY A 232 -9.25 21.59 -7.28
CA GLY A 232 -9.06 20.33 -8.00
C GLY A 232 -7.71 20.20 -8.70
N PHE A 233 -6.70 20.97 -8.28
CA PHE A 233 -5.38 21.00 -8.92
C PHE A 233 -4.31 21.42 -7.91
N PRO A 234 -3.02 21.11 -8.15
CA PRO A 234 -1.95 21.59 -7.29
C PRO A 234 -1.75 23.11 -7.38
N VAL A 235 -1.65 23.78 -6.23
CA VAL A 235 -1.32 25.20 -6.13
C VAL A 235 0.19 25.32 -6.01
N TRP A 236 0.79 26.10 -6.89
CA TRP A 236 2.24 26.33 -6.95
C TRP A 236 2.54 27.83 -6.76
N VAL A 237 3.12 28.20 -5.63
CA VAL A 237 3.43 29.60 -5.28
C VAL A 237 4.17 30.32 -6.42
N ASP A 238 5.15 29.65 -7.01
CA ASP A 238 6.02 30.20 -8.06
C ASP A 238 5.25 30.62 -9.31
N TYR A 239 3.99 30.18 -9.49
CA TYR A 239 3.19 30.44 -10.68
C TYR A 239 1.88 31.19 -10.39
N LEU A 240 1.60 31.57 -9.16
CA LEU A 240 0.36 32.27 -8.81
C LEU A 240 0.24 33.61 -9.57
N ASN A 241 1.22 34.52 -9.36
CA ASN A 241 1.20 35.83 -10.00
C ASN A 241 2.25 35.99 -11.11
N ASN A 242 2.85 34.92 -11.57
CA ASN A 242 3.88 34.98 -12.62
C ASN A 242 3.23 34.98 -14.01
N LYS A 243 3.44 36.06 -14.76
CA LYS A 243 2.88 36.26 -16.10
C LYS A 243 3.73 35.63 -17.21
N ASN A 244 4.98 35.28 -16.91
CA ASN A 244 5.91 34.73 -17.89
C ASN A 244 5.85 33.22 -17.89
N ILE A 245 5.03 32.65 -18.75
CA ILE A 245 4.95 31.20 -18.94
C ILE A 245 5.94 30.81 -20.05
N ASP A 246 6.84 29.90 -19.74
CA ASP A 246 7.76 29.34 -20.71
C ASP A 246 6.96 28.42 -21.66
N ASN A 247 6.92 28.79 -22.94
CA ASN A 247 6.17 28.05 -23.97
C ASN A 247 6.78 26.67 -24.27
N SER A 248 7.98 26.37 -23.76
CA SER A 248 8.60 25.06 -23.92
C SER A 248 8.11 24.01 -22.93
N LEU A 249 7.27 24.41 -21.96
CA LEU A 249 6.79 23.50 -20.90
C LEU A 249 5.82 22.44 -21.45
N PRO A 250 5.85 21.21 -20.92
CA PRO A 250 4.87 20.19 -21.28
C PRO A 250 3.42 20.66 -21.04
N SER A 251 2.50 20.26 -21.90
CA SER A 251 1.08 20.70 -21.88
C SER A 251 0.40 20.47 -20.53
N TRP A 252 0.72 19.36 -19.82
CA TRP A 252 0.12 19.11 -18.50
C TRP A 252 0.55 20.17 -17.48
N LYS A 253 1.79 20.65 -17.57
CA LYS A 253 2.34 21.65 -16.64
C LYS A 253 1.73 23.02 -16.95
N THR A 254 1.64 23.38 -18.23
CA THR A 254 0.98 24.63 -18.67
C THR A 254 -0.45 24.72 -18.14
N ARG A 255 -1.22 23.63 -18.27
CA ARG A 255 -2.60 23.56 -17.73
C ARG A 255 -2.67 23.81 -16.23
N ILE A 256 -1.71 23.31 -15.46
CA ILE A 256 -1.67 23.56 -14.00
C ILE A 256 -1.38 25.04 -13.74
N ILE A 257 -0.41 25.62 -14.48
CA ILE A 257 -0.05 27.04 -14.33
C ILE A 257 -1.26 27.94 -14.65
N GLU A 258 -1.96 27.67 -15.74
CA GLU A 258 -3.18 28.43 -16.13
C GLU A 258 -4.24 28.39 -15.00
N LYS A 259 -4.42 27.22 -14.37
CA LYS A 259 -5.35 27.08 -13.23
C LYS A 259 -4.87 27.88 -12.01
N ASN A 260 -3.56 27.94 -11.77
CA ASN A 260 -2.98 28.75 -10.70
C ASN A 260 -3.22 30.25 -10.96
N GLN A 261 -3.03 30.69 -12.18
CA GLN A 261 -3.29 32.08 -12.58
C GLN A 261 -4.78 32.43 -12.48
N PHE A 262 -5.65 31.52 -12.86
CA PHE A 262 -7.10 31.69 -12.68
C PHE A 262 -7.45 31.86 -11.20
N LEU A 263 -6.92 30.97 -10.34
CA LEU A 263 -7.11 31.05 -8.88
C LEU A 263 -6.63 32.40 -8.34
N TYR A 264 -5.45 32.83 -8.77
CA TYR A 264 -4.87 34.13 -8.39
C TYR A 264 -5.81 35.27 -8.79
N ASN A 265 -6.26 35.29 -10.04
CA ASN A 265 -7.11 36.39 -10.54
C ASN A 265 -8.44 36.49 -9.78
N GLN A 266 -8.97 35.34 -9.33
CA GLN A 266 -10.23 35.32 -8.56
C GLN A 266 -10.04 35.77 -7.10
N ASN A 267 -8.80 35.81 -6.61
CA ASN A 267 -8.48 36.10 -5.20
C ASN A 267 -7.31 37.06 -5.07
N LYS A 268 -7.17 37.97 -6.03
CA LYS A 268 -5.97 38.78 -6.23
C LYS A 268 -5.52 39.53 -4.96
N GLU A 269 -6.42 40.30 -4.37
CA GLU A 269 -6.08 41.12 -3.19
C GLU A 269 -5.56 40.28 -2.03
N PHE A 270 -6.23 39.18 -1.75
CA PHE A 270 -5.83 38.27 -0.68
C PHE A 270 -4.48 37.61 -0.99
N ILE A 271 -4.32 37.09 -2.22
CA ILE A 271 -3.10 36.36 -2.58
C ILE A 271 -1.89 37.30 -2.65
N ASP A 272 -2.05 38.54 -3.16
CA ASP A 272 -0.95 39.51 -3.16
C ASP A 272 -0.48 39.79 -1.71
N SER A 273 -1.42 40.10 -0.82
CA SER A 273 -1.10 40.33 0.60
C SER A 273 -0.42 39.11 1.24
N TRP A 274 -0.96 37.91 0.99
CA TRP A 274 -0.42 36.65 1.53
C TRP A 274 1.01 36.39 1.01
N LEU A 275 1.24 36.57 -0.30
CA LEU A 275 2.56 36.40 -0.90
C LEU A 275 3.60 37.36 -0.28
N GLU A 276 3.22 38.64 -0.09
CA GLU A 276 4.09 39.65 0.51
C GLU A 276 4.39 39.32 1.98
N ASN A 277 3.36 38.99 2.75
CA ASN A 277 3.49 38.65 4.18
C ASN A 277 4.45 37.48 4.40
N TYR A 278 4.42 36.48 3.51
CA TYR A 278 5.24 35.29 3.65
C TYR A 278 6.43 35.25 2.67
N GLN A 279 6.78 36.42 2.09
CA GLN A 279 7.96 36.59 1.23
C GLN A 279 8.03 35.53 0.12
N TYR A 280 6.86 35.22 -0.49
CA TYR A 280 6.74 34.23 -1.59
C TYR A 280 7.25 32.83 -1.18
N LEU A 281 7.29 32.53 0.10
CA LEU A 281 7.79 31.27 0.68
C LEU A 281 9.24 30.94 0.23
N LYS A 282 10.05 31.95 -0.08
CA LYS A 282 11.41 31.77 -0.64
C LYS A 282 12.34 30.97 0.28
N ASP A 283 12.15 31.06 1.58
CA ASP A 283 12.96 30.35 2.57
C ASP A 283 12.61 28.85 2.69
N TYR A 284 11.53 28.42 2.04
CA TYR A 284 11.10 27.04 2.09
C TYR A 284 11.51 26.26 0.83
N SER A 285 11.70 24.96 0.98
CA SER A 285 12.05 24.08 -0.15
C SER A 285 11.00 24.13 -1.26
N PRO A 286 11.36 23.88 -2.53
CA PRO A 286 10.41 23.90 -3.64
C PRO A 286 9.19 22.99 -3.44
N SER A 287 9.34 21.88 -2.71
CA SER A 287 8.21 20.99 -2.43
C SER A 287 7.23 21.61 -1.42
N TRP A 288 7.73 22.42 -0.46
CA TRP A 288 6.90 23.07 0.55
C TRP A 288 6.15 24.30 -0.01
N ARG A 289 6.56 24.80 -1.17
CA ARG A 289 5.89 25.90 -1.91
C ARG A 289 4.77 25.38 -2.83
N LYS A 290 4.42 24.09 -2.70
CA LYS A 290 3.37 23.43 -3.50
C LYS A 290 2.33 22.79 -2.57
N PHE A 291 1.07 23.02 -2.87
CA PHE A 291 -0.04 22.60 -2.02
C PHE A 291 -1.10 21.87 -2.87
N GLU A 292 -1.63 20.78 -2.33
CA GLU A 292 -2.63 19.97 -3.01
C GLU A 292 -3.78 19.64 -2.05
N TRP A 293 -4.94 20.19 -2.30
CA TRP A 293 -6.13 19.95 -1.49
C TRP A 293 -6.95 18.81 -2.10
N GLN A 294 -7.04 17.67 -1.42
CA GLN A 294 -7.82 16.52 -1.84
C GLN A 294 -8.94 16.17 -0.85
N ALA A 295 -9.26 17.08 0.05
CA ALA A 295 -10.29 16.84 1.06
C ALA A 295 -11.70 17.28 0.63
N GLY A 296 -11.81 17.92 -0.54
CA GLY A 296 -13.09 18.46 -1.02
C GLY A 296 -13.62 19.54 -0.07
N THR A 297 -14.89 19.47 0.26
CA THR A 297 -15.54 20.41 1.20
C THR A 297 -15.84 19.77 2.57
N SER A 298 -15.33 18.58 2.82
CA SER A 298 -15.63 17.83 4.04
C SER A 298 -14.96 18.38 5.30
N ILE A 299 -13.89 19.16 5.13
CA ILE A 299 -13.16 19.81 6.24
C ILE A 299 -12.87 21.26 5.82
N SER A 300 -12.75 22.15 6.81
CA SER A 300 -12.52 23.59 6.60
C SER A 300 -11.11 24.05 6.98
N SER A 301 -10.31 23.14 7.54
CA SER A 301 -8.93 23.40 7.93
C SER A 301 -8.07 22.19 7.56
N LEU A 302 -6.83 22.42 7.14
CA LEU A 302 -5.90 21.30 6.91
C LEU A 302 -5.63 20.52 8.19
N TRP A 303 -5.80 21.19 9.35
CA TRP A 303 -5.59 20.54 10.65
C TRP A 303 -6.66 19.48 10.96
N ASP A 304 -7.80 19.51 10.27
CA ASP A 304 -8.83 18.47 10.41
C ASP A 304 -8.56 17.25 9.51
N GLY A 305 -7.53 17.31 8.67
CA GLY A 305 -7.22 16.30 7.66
C GLY A 305 -6.01 15.43 7.97
N VAL A 306 -5.72 14.57 7.00
CA VAL A 306 -4.47 13.78 6.94
C VAL A 306 -3.52 14.52 6.00
N ILE A 307 -2.32 14.83 6.49
CA ILE A 307 -1.35 15.67 5.81
C ILE A 307 -0.15 14.82 5.38
N GLN A 308 0.33 15.05 4.15
CA GLN A 308 1.54 14.40 3.62
C GLN A 308 2.51 15.42 3.04
N PHE A 309 3.75 15.42 3.51
CA PHE A 309 4.86 16.11 2.86
C PHE A 309 5.42 15.16 1.79
N ARG A 310 5.42 15.60 0.52
CA ARG A 310 5.88 14.80 -0.61
C ARG A 310 6.83 15.61 -1.49
N PRO A 311 7.69 14.97 -2.30
CA PRO A 311 8.50 15.73 -3.27
C PRO A 311 7.67 16.61 -4.20
N SER A 312 6.43 16.20 -4.51
CA SER A 312 5.50 16.94 -5.38
C SER A 312 4.71 18.03 -4.66
N GLY A 313 4.81 18.13 -3.33
CA GLY A 313 4.10 19.15 -2.55
C GLY A 313 3.40 18.62 -1.31
N ILE A 314 2.87 19.52 -0.51
CA ILE A 314 2.09 19.23 0.69
C ILE A 314 0.67 18.85 0.25
N ARG A 315 0.21 17.67 0.64
CA ARG A 315 -1.11 17.16 0.27
C ARG A 315 -2.00 17.01 1.50
N ILE A 316 -3.24 17.47 1.38
CA ILE A 316 -4.26 17.34 2.43
C ILE A 316 -5.36 16.38 1.93
N LYS A 317 -5.70 15.41 2.77
CA LYS A 317 -6.78 14.44 2.51
C LYS A 317 -7.80 14.42 3.63
N ARG A 318 -8.98 13.91 3.33
CA ARG A 318 -10.03 13.68 4.33
C ARG A 318 -9.53 12.69 5.40
N PRO A 319 -10.05 12.80 6.65
CA PRO A 319 -9.66 11.90 7.74
C PRO A 319 -10.48 10.59 7.74
N ASP A 320 -10.82 10.08 6.56
CA ASP A 320 -11.51 8.80 6.41
C ASP A 320 -10.51 7.65 6.32
N VAL A 321 -9.49 7.77 5.44
CA VAL A 321 -8.50 6.71 5.26
C VAL A 321 -7.09 7.29 5.06
N PHE A 322 -6.11 6.61 5.62
CA PHE A 322 -4.70 6.86 5.32
C PHE A 322 -4.37 6.35 3.91
N SER A 323 -3.43 7.00 3.24
CA SER A 323 -2.83 6.47 2.01
C SER A 323 -1.94 5.27 2.32
N THR A 324 -1.62 4.50 1.29
CA THR A 324 -0.62 3.43 1.40
C THR A 324 0.63 3.96 2.09
N LEU A 325 1.07 3.28 3.14
CA LEU A 325 2.38 3.53 3.74
C LEU A 325 3.44 3.11 2.71
N VAL A 326 4.41 3.99 2.48
CA VAL A 326 5.48 3.75 1.50
C VAL A 326 6.85 3.81 2.19
N ALA A 327 7.83 3.11 1.62
CA ALA A 327 9.17 2.94 2.20
C ALA A 327 9.98 4.24 2.34
N LEU A 328 9.48 5.32 1.82
CA LEU A 328 10.11 6.64 1.94
C LEU A 328 9.61 7.35 3.20
N VAL A 329 10.42 8.28 3.72
CA VAL A 329 10.16 9.04 4.95
C VAL A 329 9.00 10.04 4.74
N GLN A 330 7.83 9.52 4.36
CA GLN A 330 6.63 10.32 4.09
C GLN A 330 5.47 9.86 4.99
N THR A 331 5.79 9.65 6.27
CA THR A 331 4.77 9.24 7.24
C THR A 331 3.70 10.31 7.36
N GLN A 332 2.47 9.88 7.24
CA GLN A 332 1.33 10.79 7.23
C GLN A 332 1.15 11.42 8.62
N ILE A 333 0.79 12.70 8.59
CA ILE A 333 0.55 13.50 9.79
C ILE A 333 -0.97 13.54 10.03
N ILE A 334 -1.35 13.30 11.27
CA ILE A 334 -2.73 13.47 11.73
C ILE A 334 -2.85 14.93 12.17
N GLY A 335 -3.47 15.76 11.32
CA GLY A 335 -3.49 17.21 11.53
C GLY A 335 -4.00 17.59 12.91
N LYS A 336 -5.13 17.03 13.32
CA LYS A 336 -5.79 17.29 14.61
C LYS A 336 -4.84 17.16 15.83
N TYR A 337 -3.87 16.25 15.74
CA TYR A 337 -2.95 15.97 16.85
C TYR A 337 -1.52 16.47 16.57
N LYS A 338 -1.28 17.10 15.43
CA LYS A 338 0.02 17.64 15.00
C LYS A 338 1.15 16.61 15.14
N ARG A 339 0.86 15.36 14.77
CA ARG A 339 1.82 14.26 14.90
C ARG A 339 1.68 13.21 13.81
N ARG A 340 2.72 12.43 13.66
CA ARG A 340 2.75 11.27 12.77
C ARG A 340 2.12 10.05 13.45
N LEU A 341 1.79 9.05 12.66
CA LEU A 341 1.41 7.73 13.17
C LEU A 341 2.56 7.13 13.99
N THR A 342 2.22 6.48 15.10
CA THR A 342 3.19 5.67 15.84
C THR A 342 3.42 4.35 15.12
N ILE A 343 4.48 3.62 15.49
CA ILE A 343 4.75 2.28 14.93
C ILE A 343 3.59 1.33 15.24
N LYS A 344 3.01 1.40 16.43
CA LYS A 344 1.85 0.57 16.82
C LYS A 344 0.63 0.88 15.94
N GLU A 345 0.33 2.15 15.74
CA GLU A 345 -0.81 2.56 14.89
C GLU A 345 -0.58 2.15 13.43
N ALA A 346 0.65 2.30 12.92
CA ALA A 346 1.01 1.83 11.60
C ALA A 346 0.87 0.30 11.49
N GLY A 347 1.17 -0.43 12.57
CA GLY A 347 0.94 -1.86 12.67
C GLY A 347 -0.55 -2.21 12.61
N LYS A 348 -1.39 -1.46 13.34
CA LYS A 348 -2.85 -1.63 13.30
C LYS A 348 -3.42 -1.43 11.89
N LEU A 349 -2.88 -0.43 11.14
CA LEU A 349 -3.22 -0.24 9.72
C LEU A 349 -2.85 -1.44 8.85
N GLN A 350 -1.92 -2.27 9.31
CA GLN A 350 -1.46 -3.47 8.63
C GLN A 350 -2.08 -4.73 9.28
N SER A 351 -3.06 -4.55 10.16
CA SER A 351 -3.79 -5.61 10.88
C SER A 351 -2.91 -6.50 11.76
N PHE A 352 -1.72 -6.00 12.15
CA PHE A 352 -0.91 -6.68 13.18
C PHE A 352 -1.55 -6.50 14.56
N THR A 353 -1.37 -7.51 15.40
CA THR A 353 -1.89 -7.50 16.78
C THR A 353 -1.07 -6.54 17.66
N ASP A 354 -1.65 -6.12 18.77
CA ASP A 354 -0.99 -5.20 19.71
C ASP A 354 0.29 -5.80 20.32
N ASN A 355 0.38 -7.12 20.40
CA ASN A 355 1.58 -7.82 20.92
C ASN A 355 2.69 -8.01 19.86
N PHE A 356 2.46 -7.61 18.62
CA PHE A 356 3.46 -7.80 17.56
C PHE A 356 4.69 -6.93 17.86
N ILE A 357 5.86 -7.55 17.84
CA ILE A 357 7.13 -6.88 18.17
C ILE A 357 7.77 -6.34 16.89
N PHE A 358 7.76 -5.02 16.74
CA PHE A 358 8.47 -4.32 15.67
C PHE A 358 9.90 -4.02 16.12
N HIS A 359 10.80 -3.81 15.15
CA HIS A 359 12.16 -3.41 15.48
C HIS A 359 12.19 -1.96 16.00
N GLU A 360 13.00 -1.67 17.01
CA GLU A 360 13.10 -0.32 17.60
C GLU A 360 13.57 0.74 16.60
N LYS A 361 14.39 0.32 15.63
CA LYS A 361 14.87 1.18 14.55
C LYS A 361 13.94 1.20 13.34
N UNK A 362 12.89 0.66 13.39
CA UNK A 362 12.27 0.61 12.60
C UNK A 362 12.06 1.56 12.04
N ASN A 363 12.78 1.89 11.36
CA ASN A 363 12.45 2.84 10.34
C ASN A 363 11.13 2.38 9.73
N TYR A 364 10.23 3.27 9.55
CA TYR A 364 8.94 3.02 8.90
C TYR A 364 9.04 2.19 7.61
N ASN A 365 10.23 2.04 7.07
CA ASN A 365 10.53 1.29 5.84
C ASN A 365 10.22 -0.20 5.94
N LEU A 366 10.35 -0.81 7.11
CA LEU A 366 10.12 -2.25 7.27
C LEU A 366 8.64 -2.65 7.35
N LEU A 367 7.74 -1.70 7.59
CA LEU A 367 6.29 -1.96 7.63
C LEU A 367 5.65 -2.15 6.26
N LEU A 368 6.45 -2.14 5.19
CA LEU A 368 5.93 -1.87 3.85
C LEU A 368 5.76 -3.08 2.94
N THR A 369 6.22 -4.25 3.38
CA THR A 369 6.11 -5.47 2.60
C THR A 369 4.97 -6.34 3.14
N ILE A 370 3.83 -5.74 3.52
CA ILE A 370 2.86 -6.48 4.29
C ILE A 370 1.51 -6.60 3.61
N LEU A 371 1.08 -7.81 3.53
CA LEU A 371 -0.19 -8.30 3.03
C LEU A 371 -1.30 -8.16 4.05
N PHE A 372 -2.49 -7.86 3.56
CA PHE A 372 -3.67 -7.74 4.40
C PHE A 372 -4.63 -8.89 4.21
N PHE A 373 -4.82 -9.65 5.29
CA PHE A 373 -6.08 -10.35 5.51
C PHE A 373 -6.66 -9.82 6.81
N THR A 374 -7.75 -9.08 6.72
CA THR A 374 -8.47 -8.62 7.90
C THR A 374 -9.30 -9.76 8.49
N LYS A 375 -9.68 -9.63 9.77
CA LYS A 375 -10.52 -10.60 10.49
C LYS A 375 -11.83 -10.97 9.77
N ARG A 376 -12.25 -10.17 8.77
CA ARG A 376 -13.53 -10.36 8.08
C ARG A 376 -13.39 -11.06 6.73
N THR A 377 -12.17 -11.24 6.24
CA THR A 377 -11.96 -11.95 4.97
C THR A 377 -11.81 -13.45 5.26
N ILE A 378 -12.86 -14.04 5.77
CA ILE A 378 -12.94 -15.50 5.83
C ILE A 378 -13.47 -15.95 4.47
N PHE A 379 -12.58 -16.44 3.62
CA PHE A 379 -13.01 -17.13 2.42
C PHE A 379 -13.69 -18.43 2.87
N HIS A 380 -15.00 -18.46 2.81
CA HIS A 380 -15.71 -19.71 2.84
C HIS A 380 -15.43 -20.38 1.49
N ILE A 381 -14.36 -21.16 1.44
CA ILE A 381 -14.17 -22.09 0.34
C ILE A 381 -15.14 -23.22 0.67
N GLY A 382 -16.27 -23.24 0.01
CA GLY A 382 -17.29 -24.27 0.19
C GLY A 382 -16.67 -25.68 0.05
N ASN A 383 -17.22 -26.63 0.80
CA ASN A 383 -16.83 -28.05 0.77
C ASN A 383 -16.90 -28.62 -0.64
#